data_2c7910dc7f98fecf9d8a203b18f03cb7
#
_entry.id   2c7910dc7f98fecf9d8a203b18f03cb7
#
_cell.length_a   1.000
_cell.length_b   1.000
_cell.length_c   1.000
_cell.angle_alpha   90.00
_cell.angle_beta   90.00
_cell.angle_gamma   90.00
#
_symmetry.space_group_name_H-M   'P 1'
#
loop_
_entity.id
_entity.type
_entity.pdbx_description
1 polymer ?
#
loop_
_entity_poly.entity_id
_entity_poly.type
_entity_poly.pdbx_seq_one_letter_code
_entity_poly.pdbx_strand_id
1 'polypeptide(L)'
;MKNILFVTIPFFFFQIVSAQETTNPSENSVYNTAGIDLKPEYPGGYEEFYKFIGKNYKTPNVKGLEGKIYVTFVIEKDGSITGIKVLRDIGHGTGKEAIRVLELSPKWLPGEQNGKKVRCTYSLPISIMSR
;
A
#
# COMPACT_ATOMS: atom_id res chain seq x y z
N MET A 1 60.94 -55.86 -4.56
CA MET A 1 59.77 -55.50 -3.75
C MET A 1 59.36 -54.11 -4.14
N LYS A 2 58.22 -53.99 -4.86
CA LYS A 2 57.70 -52.69 -5.24
C LYS A 2 56.59 -52.33 -4.25
N ASN A 3 56.86 -51.33 -3.42
CA ASN A 3 55.85 -50.75 -2.54
C ASN A 3 54.93 -49.84 -3.38
N ILE A 4 53.72 -50.31 -3.58
CA ILE A 4 52.68 -49.47 -4.22
C ILE A 4 52.03 -48.68 -3.11
N LEU A 5 52.34 -47.38 -3.07
CA LEU A 5 51.68 -46.43 -2.16
C LEU A 5 50.34 -46.06 -2.74
N PHE A 6 49.25 -46.59 -2.21
CA PHE A 6 47.91 -46.13 -2.55
C PHE A 6 47.64 -44.80 -1.83
N VAL A 7 47.73 -43.70 -2.55
CA VAL A 7 47.27 -42.41 -2.06
C VAL A 7 45.77 -42.35 -2.31
N THR A 8 45.00 -42.60 -1.30
CA THR A 8 43.57 -42.34 -1.33
C THR A 8 43.35 -40.82 -1.17
N ILE A 9 43.03 -40.17 -2.26
CA ILE A 9 42.61 -38.76 -2.23
C ILE A 9 41.16 -38.77 -1.72
N PRO A 10 40.86 -38.13 -0.56
CA PRO A 10 39.48 -37.95 -0.16
C PRO A 10 38.83 -36.94 -1.09
N PHE A 11 37.88 -37.40 -1.88
CA PHE A 11 37.03 -36.54 -2.67
C PHE A 11 36.09 -35.79 -1.72
N PHE A 12 36.47 -34.57 -1.36
CA PHE A 12 35.58 -33.69 -0.61
C PHE A 12 34.49 -33.23 -1.58
N PHE A 13 33.33 -33.84 -1.46
CA PHE A 13 32.11 -33.31 -2.08
C PHE A 13 31.73 -32.03 -1.36
N PHE A 14 32.08 -30.89 -1.96
CA PHE A 14 31.57 -29.59 -1.52
C PHE A 14 30.12 -29.55 -1.98
N GLN A 15 29.18 -29.87 -1.11
CA GLN A 15 27.80 -29.62 -1.34
C GLN A 15 27.57 -28.09 -1.21
N ILE A 16 27.44 -27.43 -2.35
CA ILE A 16 26.93 -26.07 -2.37
C ILE A 16 25.44 -26.19 -2.03
N VAL A 17 25.12 -26.05 -0.77
CA VAL A 17 23.74 -25.80 -0.36
C VAL A 17 23.45 -24.39 -0.83
N SER A 18 22.81 -24.30 -1.99
CA SER A 18 22.17 -23.07 -2.44
C SER A 18 21.05 -22.79 -1.46
N ALA A 19 21.33 -22.00 -0.44
CA ALA A 19 20.30 -21.42 0.38
C ALA A 19 19.47 -20.51 -0.54
N GLN A 20 18.32 -21.02 -0.99
CA GLN A 20 17.30 -20.15 -1.52
C GLN A 20 16.87 -19.28 -0.32
N GLU A 21 17.35 -18.04 -0.32
CA GLU A 21 16.74 -17.02 0.51
C GLU A 21 15.28 -16.91 0.05
N THR A 22 14.40 -17.60 0.78
CA THR A 22 13.01 -17.22 0.81
C THR A 22 13.01 -15.83 1.44
N THR A 23 13.02 -14.80 0.62
CA THR A 23 12.77 -13.43 1.06
C THR A 23 11.36 -13.42 1.60
N ASN A 24 11.21 -13.71 2.88
CA ASN A 24 9.99 -13.37 3.57
C ASN A 24 9.85 -11.85 3.43
N PRO A 25 8.73 -11.38 2.86
CA PRO A 25 8.50 -9.94 2.81
C PRO A 25 8.72 -9.38 4.21
N SER A 26 9.53 -8.34 4.31
CA SER A 26 9.75 -7.66 5.58
C SER A 26 8.39 -7.39 6.23
N GLU A 27 8.29 -7.56 7.54
CA GLU A 27 7.07 -7.29 8.31
C GLU A 27 6.53 -5.87 8.08
N ASN A 28 7.38 -4.95 7.60
CA ASN A 28 7.07 -3.57 7.27
C ASN A 28 6.84 -3.32 5.76
N SER A 29 6.84 -4.35 4.93
CA SER A 29 6.60 -4.20 3.50
C SER A 29 5.21 -3.63 3.22
N VAL A 30 5.14 -2.72 2.24
CA VAL A 30 3.87 -2.16 1.76
C VAL A 30 3.43 -2.93 0.53
N TYR A 31 2.25 -3.51 0.58
CA TYR A 31 1.67 -4.29 -0.50
C TYR A 31 0.86 -3.40 -1.44
N ASN A 32 0.85 -3.76 -2.71
CA ASN A 32 -0.09 -3.16 -3.65
C ASN A 32 -1.47 -3.78 -3.44
N THR A 33 -2.48 -2.95 -3.24
CA THR A 33 -3.86 -3.38 -3.01
C THR A 33 -4.39 -4.31 -4.13
N ALA A 34 -3.95 -4.12 -5.36
CA ALA A 34 -4.41 -4.94 -6.48
C ALA A 34 -3.99 -6.42 -6.42
N GLY A 35 -2.95 -6.75 -5.68
CA GLY A 35 -2.34 -8.08 -5.67
C GLY A 35 -2.50 -8.88 -4.38
N ILE A 36 -3.25 -8.39 -3.40
CA ILE A 36 -3.40 -9.06 -2.10
C ILE A 36 -4.68 -9.88 -1.98
N ASP A 37 -4.69 -10.83 -1.05
CA ASP A 37 -5.81 -11.75 -0.86
C ASP A 37 -7.08 -11.06 -0.40
N LEU A 38 -6.98 -10.16 0.58
CA LEU A 38 -8.08 -9.35 1.07
C LEU A 38 -7.72 -7.87 0.98
N LYS A 39 -8.49 -7.12 0.18
CA LYS A 39 -8.30 -5.69 0.01
C LYS A 39 -8.75 -4.92 1.25
N PRO A 40 -8.05 -3.83 1.61
CA PRO A 40 -8.52 -2.94 2.67
C PRO A 40 -9.85 -2.31 2.26
N GLU A 41 -10.69 -2.03 3.25
CA GLU A 41 -12.03 -1.50 3.03
C GLU A 41 -12.36 -0.42 4.06
N TYR A 42 -12.98 0.68 3.59
CA TYR A 42 -13.57 1.67 4.47
C TYR A 42 -14.76 1.06 5.22
N PRO A 43 -14.98 1.37 6.52
CA PRO A 43 -16.14 0.84 7.28
C PRO A 43 -17.47 1.12 6.57
N GLY A 44 -18.19 0.06 6.23
CA GLY A 44 -19.42 0.15 5.45
C GLY A 44 -19.23 0.13 3.93
N GLY A 45 -17.98 0.06 3.45
CA GLY A 45 -17.65 -0.09 2.04
C GLY A 45 -17.43 1.23 1.30
N TYR A 46 -17.26 1.10 0.02
CA TYR A 46 -16.89 2.18 -0.90
C TYR A 46 -17.90 3.34 -0.93
N GLU A 47 -19.20 3.02 -0.88
CA GLU A 47 -20.25 4.05 -0.88
C GLU A 47 -20.20 4.92 0.38
N GLU A 48 -19.95 4.31 1.53
CA GLU A 48 -19.82 5.04 2.80
C GLU A 48 -18.57 5.93 2.78
N PHE A 49 -17.51 5.48 2.14
CA PHE A 49 -16.32 6.30 1.95
C PHE A 49 -16.60 7.56 1.11
N TYR A 50 -17.32 7.42 0.00
CA TYR A 50 -17.70 8.58 -0.80
C TYR A 50 -18.63 9.54 -0.09
N LYS A 51 -19.54 9.02 0.74
CA LYS A 51 -20.38 9.88 1.60
C LYS A 51 -19.53 10.65 2.61
N PHE A 52 -18.54 9.99 3.20
CA PHE A 52 -17.59 10.63 4.12
C PHE A 52 -16.82 11.76 3.41
N ILE A 53 -16.28 11.52 2.23
CA ILE A 53 -15.60 12.54 1.43
C ILE A 53 -16.56 13.69 1.12
N GLY A 54 -17.74 13.42 0.60
CA GLY A 54 -18.72 14.44 0.24
C GLY A 54 -19.20 15.31 1.42
N LYS A 55 -19.29 14.70 2.60
CA LYS A 55 -19.69 15.41 3.83
C LYS A 55 -18.58 16.32 4.37
N ASN A 56 -17.33 15.93 4.26
CA ASN A 56 -16.21 16.60 4.92
C ASN A 56 -15.39 17.50 3.97
N TYR A 57 -15.41 17.22 2.68
CA TYR A 57 -14.64 17.97 1.71
C TYR A 57 -15.29 19.34 1.44
N LYS A 58 -14.52 20.41 1.67
CA LYS A 58 -14.94 21.77 1.41
C LYS A 58 -14.46 22.21 0.03
N THR A 59 -15.35 22.17 -0.95
CA THR A 59 -15.05 22.64 -2.30
C THR A 59 -14.77 24.13 -2.30
N PRO A 60 -13.66 24.60 -2.91
CA PRO A 60 -13.37 26.02 -3.01
C PRO A 60 -14.48 26.75 -3.77
N ASN A 61 -14.81 27.98 -3.32
CA ASN A 61 -15.80 28.84 -3.97
C ASN A 61 -15.19 29.52 -5.21
N VAL A 62 -14.91 28.72 -6.23
CA VAL A 62 -14.37 29.17 -7.51
C VAL A 62 -15.34 28.73 -8.60
N LYS A 63 -15.95 29.68 -9.25
CA LYS A 63 -16.95 29.43 -10.31
C LYS A 63 -16.36 28.59 -11.44
N GLY A 64 -17.02 27.48 -11.78
CA GLY A 64 -16.61 26.60 -12.88
C GLY A 64 -15.43 25.69 -12.58
N LEU A 65 -14.99 25.61 -11.32
CA LEU A 65 -13.92 24.69 -10.94
C LEU A 65 -14.42 23.25 -11.04
N GLU A 66 -13.78 22.48 -11.90
CA GLU A 66 -14.12 21.07 -12.13
C GLU A 66 -12.86 20.28 -12.43
N GLY A 67 -12.80 19.05 -11.96
CA GLY A 67 -11.72 18.14 -12.24
C GLY A 67 -11.58 17.06 -11.18
N LYS A 68 -10.47 16.34 -11.27
CA LYS A 68 -10.15 15.23 -10.37
C LYS A 68 -8.84 15.48 -9.64
N ILE A 69 -8.84 15.15 -8.36
CA ILE A 69 -7.64 15.09 -7.54
C ILE A 69 -7.25 13.62 -7.41
N TYR A 70 -6.01 13.29 -7.70
CA TYR A 70 -5.48 11.94 -7.57
C TYR A 70 -4.63 11.86 -6.31
N VAL A 71 -5.02 10.99 -5.40
CA VAL A 71 -4.33 10.78 -4.13
C VAL A 71 -3.92 9.34 -3.97
N THR A 72 -2.83 9.14 -3.26
CA THR A 72 -2.39 7.81 -2.79
C THR A 72 -2.05 7.91 -1.31
N PHE A 73 -2.25 6.83 -0.60
CA PHE A 73 -1.93 6.71 0.82
C PHE A 73 -1.69 5.26 1.21
N VAL A 74 -1.20 5.06 2.41
CA VAL A 74 -1.00 3.74 2.99
C VAL A 74 -2.10 3.48 4.02
N ILE A 75 -2.72 2.32 3.93
CA ILE A 75 -3.59 1.80 4.98
C ILE A 75 -2.75 0.86 5.82
N GLU A 76 -2.53 1.24 7.07
CA GLU A 76 -1.69 0.50 8.00
C GLU A 76 -2.37 -0.77 8.51
N LYS A 77 -1.63 -1.63 9.18
CA LYS A 77 -2.15 -2.89 9.76
C LYS A 77 -3.28 -2.66 10.76
N ASP A 78 -3.32 -1.50 11.41
CA ASP A 78 -4.38 -1.10 12.33
C ASP A 78 -5.55 -0.38 11.65
N GLY A 79 -5.47 -0.18 10.32
CA GLY A 79 -6.47 0.53 9.53
C GLY A 79 -6.28 2.04 9.44
N SER A 80 -5.31 2.61 10.14
CA SER A 80 -5.03 4.04 10.04
C SER A 80 -4.43 4.41 8.67
N ILE A 81 -4.66 5.64 8.25
CA ILE A 81 -4.12 6.19 7.01
C ILE A 81 -2.82 6.94 7.32
N THR A 82 -1.78 6.65 6.55
CA THR A 82 -0.48 7.33 6.60
C THR A 82 0.04 7.61 5.19
N GLY A 83 1.08 8.42 5.07
CA GLY A 83 1.77 8.65 3.81
C GLY A 83 0.89 9.21 2.70
N ILE A 84 -0.05 10.09 3.03
CA ILE A 84 -0.94 10.71 2.07
C ILE A 84 -0.15 11.57 1.11
N LYS A 85 -0.27 11.29 -0.20
CA LYS A 85 0.36 12.05 -1.27
C LYS A 85 -0.67 12.46 -2.29
N VAL A 86 -0.65 13.73 -2.68
CA VAL A 86 -1.41 14.23 -3.83
C VAL A 86 -0.54 14.09 -5.06
N LEU A 87 -0.95 13.21 -5.97
CA LEU A 87 -0.24 12.97 -7.23
C LEU A 87 -0.60 14.03 -8.27
N ARG A 88 -1.84 14.50 -8.23
CA ARG A 88 -2.37 15.53 -9.12
C ARG A 88 -3.53 16.25 -8.47
N ASP A 89 -3.59 17.57 -8.61
CA ASP A 89 -4.73 18.39 -8.21
C ASP A 89 -5.10 19.40 -9.31
N ILE A 90 -6.11 20.19 -9.05
CA ILE A 90 -6.62 21.23 -9.96
C ILE A 90 -6.38 22.64 -9.44
N GLY A 91 -5.45 22.78 -8.48
CA GLY A 91 -5.16 24.07 -7.87
C GLY A 91 -6.19 24.51 -6.83
N HIS A 92 -6.17 25.76 -6.46
CA HIS A 92 -7.09 26.38 -5.48
C HIS A 92 -7.12 25.71 -4.11
N GLY A 93 -6.04 25.04 -3.72
CA GLY A 93 -5.94 24.32 -2.46
C GLY A 93 -6.70 23.00 -2.41
N THR A 94 -7.16 22.48 -3.55
CA THR A 94 -7.97 21.26 -3.63
C THR A 94 -7.23 20.03 -3.16
N GLY A 95 -5.95 19.90 -3.48
CA GLY A 95 -5.11 18.79 -3.00
C GLY A 95 -4.88 18.84 -1.49
N LYS A 96 -4.64 20.02 -0.95
CA LYS A 96 -4.47 20.24 0.48
C LYS A 96 -5.73 19.90 1.28
N GLU A 97 -6.89 20.25 0.72
CA GLU A 97 -8.19 19.89 1.29
C GLU A 97 -8.42 18.37 1.29
N ALA A 98 -8.01 17.69 0.23
CA ALA A 98 -8.08 16.23 0.17
C ALA A 98 -7.25 15.58 1.29
N ILE A 99 -6.05 16.07 1.54
CA ILE A 99 -5.22 15.60 2.66
C ILE A 99 -5.93 15.80 4.00
N ARG A 100 -6.47 16.99 4.23
CA ARG A 100 -7.19 17.30 5.47
C ARG A 100 -8.35 16.34 5.72
N VAL A 101 -9.15 16.07 4.70
CA VAL A 101 -10.29 15.17 4.80
C VAL A 101 -9.84 13.73 5.06
N LEU A 102 -8.82 13.26 4.37
CA LEU A 102 -8.31 11.90 4.56
C LEU A 102 -7.72 11.70 5.96
N GLU A 103 -7.11 12.72 6.54
CA GLU A 103 -6.62 12.70 7.92
C GLU A 103 -7.75 12.56 8.96
N LEU A 104 -8.97 12.93 8.60
CA LEU A 104 -10.17 12.76 9.46
C LEU A 104 -10.79 11.37 9.33
N SER A 105 -10.32 10.52 8.44
CA SER A 105 -10.90 9.21 8.19
C SER A 105 -10.90 8.34 9.46
N PRO A 106 -12.00 7.63 9.73
CA PRO A 106 -11.96 6.55 10.70
C PRO A 106 -11.00 5.44 10.22
N LYS A 107 -10.67 4.53 11.12
CA LYS A 107 -9.85 3.38 10.77
C LYS A 107 -10.56 2.49 9.77
N TRP A 108 -9.81 2.08 8.75
CA TRP A 108 -10.25 1.12 7.75
C TRP A 108 -10.10 -0.30 8.26
N LEU A 109 -10.80 -1.22 7.61
CA LEU A 109 -10.46 -2.64 7.70
C LEU A 109 -9.17 -2.84 6.91
N PRO A 110 -8.08 -3.31 7.55
CA PRO A 110 -6.80 -3.45 6.87
C PRO A 110 -6.83 -4.56 5.83
N GLY A 111 -5.93 -4.47 4.86
CA GLY A 111 -5.70 -5.56 3.92
C GLY A 111 -5.10 -6.76 4.61
N GLU A 112 -5.29 -7.94 4.03
CA GLU A 112 -4.70 -9.18 4.50
C GLU A 112 -4.01 -9.94 3.38
N GLN A 113 -2.89 -10.58 3.73
CA GLN A 113 -2.15 -11.48 2.87
C GLN A 113 -1.76 -12.72 3.68
N ASN A 114 -2.09 -13.90 3.17
CA ASN A 114 -1.83 -15.16 3.86
C ASN A 114 -2.37 -15.19 5.31
N GLY A 115 -3.56 -14.63 5.52
CA GLY A 115 -4.23 -14.56 6.82
C GLY A 115 -3.65 -13.55 7.80
N LYS A 116 -2.71 -12.71 7.37
CA LYS A 116 -2.10 -11.68 8.20
C LYS A 116 -2.46 -10.29 7.70
N LYS A 117 -2.71 -9.37 8.63
CA LYS A 117 -2.88 -7.95 8.34
C LYS A 117 -1.59 -7.39 7.76
N VAL A 118 -1.70 -6.62 6.68
CA VAL A 118 -0.57 -6.02 5.98
C VAL A 118 -0.80 -4.54 5.73
N ARG A 119 0.29 -3.82 5.51
CA ARG A 119 0.26 -2.43 5.03
C ARG A 119 -0.03 -2.44 3.54
N CYS A 120 -0.97 -1.60 3.09
CA CYS A 120 -1.35 -1.52 1.69
C CYS A 120 -1.31 -0.10 1.16
N THR A 121 -0.86 0.07 -0.08
CA THR A 121 -1.10 1.31 -0.82
C THR A 121 -2.52 1.32 -1.36
N TYR A 122 -3.15 2.47 -1.29
CA TYR A 122 -4.47 2.71 -1.85
C TYR A 122 -4.44 4.01 -2.66
N SER A 123 -4.99 4.00 -3.84
CA SER A 123 -5.03 5.17 -4.74
C SER A 123 -6.46 5.39 -5.20
N LEU A 124 -6.88 6.65 -5.22
CA LEU A 124 -8.22 6.99 -5.67
C LEU A 124 -8.29 8.38 -6.28
N PRO A 125 -9.21 8.61 -7.24
CA PRO A 125 -9.59 9.93 -7.69
C PRO A 125 -10.69 10.51 -6.80
N ILE A 126 -10.61 11.81 -6.53
CA ILE A 126 -11.67 12.59 -5.89
C ILE A 126 -12.18 13.60 -6.93
N SER A 127 -13.43 13.46 -7.32
CA SER A 127 -14.07 14.38 -8.29
C SER A 127 -14.56 15.63 -7.58
N ILE A 128 -14.18 16.78 -8.09
CA ILE A 128 -14.56 18.10 -7.58
C ILE A 128 -15.39 18.83 -8.63
N MET A 129 -16.49 19.37 -8.19
CA MET A 129 -17.31 20.25 -9.01
C MET A 129 -17.86 21.39 -8.14
N SER A 130 -17.42 22.60 -8.43
CA SER A 130 -17.98 23.83 -7.84
C SER A 130 -19.23 24.26 -8.60
N ARG A 131 -20.24 24.63 -7.86
CA ARG A 131 -21.47 25.20 -8.42
C ARG A 131 -21.40 26.73 -8.55
#